data_f80963055500274737ba89406454989e
#
_entry.id   f80963055500274737ba89406454989e
#
_cell.length_a   1.000
_cell.length_b   1.000
_cell.length_c   1.000
_cell.angle_alpha   90.00
_cell.angle_beta   90.00
_cell.angle_gamma   90.00
#
_symmetry.space_group_name_H-M   'P 1'
#
loop_
_entity.id
_entity.type
_entity.pdbx_description
1 polymer ?
#
loop_
_entity_poly.entity_id
_entity_poly.type
_entity_poly.pdbx_seq_one_letter_code
_entity_poly.pdbx_strand_id
1 'polypeptide(L)'
;MKSENPGAASPLFLSSQLILRNKLKNVLLALTLTVTMFPLPLPAGDANEHVHYVGGTISALPGKTDGYVNTRQEEVFLFQTKGVTVQVPYDKINVLEYGQRVSRRYVEAILFSPVFLLSKTKKHYLTVGFTDDQGRQQAMIFEVGKNDVRAMLVVLEAKSGRKVEYQDDDARRGGKGS
;
A
#
# COMPACT_ATOMS: atom_id res chain seq x y z
N MET A 1 7.11 46.07 -76.80
CA MET A 1 6.85 46.00 -75.35
C MET A 1 6.49 44.58 -74.97
N LYS A 2 7.43 43.86 -74.34
CA LYS A 2 7.34 42.46 -74.03
C LYS A 2 7.04 42.38 -72.53
N SER A 3 5.86 41.93 -72.19
CA SER A 3 5.43 41.76 -70.80
C SER A 3 5.99 40.42 -70.30
N GLU A 4 6.97 40.46 -69.42
CA GLU A 4 7.44 39.29 -68.64
C GLU A 4 6.48 39.02 -67.48
N ASN A 5 6.04 37.80 -67.41
CA ASN A 5 5.20 37.29 -66.32
C ASN A 5 6.11 36.63 -65.29
N PRO A 6 6.27 37.21 -64.08
CA PRO A 6 7.07 36.57 -63.01
C PRO A 6 6.15 35.75 -62.12
N GLY A 7 6.31 34.43 -62.11
CA GLY A 7 5.68 33.69 -61.05
C GLY A 7 5.29 32.24 -61.29
N ALA A 8 6.10 31.50 -62.06
CA ALA A 8 5.94 30.02 -61.98
C ALA A 8 7.01 29.47 -61.06
N ALA A 9 6.60 29.24 -59.80
CA ALA A 9 7.43 28.50 -58.86
C ALA A 9 7.72 27.11 -59.40
N SER A 10 8.98 26.71 -59.48
CA SER A 10 9.45 25.45 -60.03
C SER A 10 8.80 24.26 -59.27
N PRO A 11 8.35 23.22 -60.00
CA PRO A 11 7.69 22.05 -59.36
C PRO A 11 8.56 21.36 -58.29
N LEU A 12 9.87 21.51 -58.37
CA LEU A 12 10.84 21.01 -57.40
C LEU A 12 10.76 21.73 -56.05
N PHE A 13 10.38 23.02 -56.03
CA PHE A 13 10.24 23.78 -54.78
C PHE A 13 8.97 23.38 -54.00
N LEU A 14 7.89 23.10 -54.71
CA LEU A 14 6.64 22.62 -54.12
C LEU A 14 6.76 21.21 -53.53
N SER A 15 7.50 20.31 -54.17
CA SER A 15 7.71 18.95 -53.69
C SER A 15 8.56 18.92 -52.41
N SER A 16 9.59 19.75 -52.31
CA SER A 16 10.43 19.82 -51.09
C SER A 16 9.66 20.35 -49.89
N GLN A 17 8.77 21.32 -50.06
CA GLN A 17 7.92 21.83 -48.98
C GLN A 17 6.89 20.81 -48.52
N LEU A 18 6.36 19.99 -49.40
CA LEU A 18 5.40 18.94 -49.06
C LEU A 18 6.05 17.82 -48.22
N ILE A 19 7.25 17.42 -48.60
CA ILE A 19 8.03 16.40 -47.90
C ILE A 19 8.42 16.88 -46.50
N LEU A 20 8.86 18.14 -46.37
CA LEU A 20 9.24 18.71 -45.07
C LEU A 20 8.04 18.82 -44.13
N ARG A 21 6.89 19.23 -44.65
CA ARG A 21 5.65 19.35 -43.90
C ARG A 21 5.11 18.00 -43.40
N ASN A 22 5.24 16.93 -44.20
CA ASN A 22 4.87 15.59 -43.82
C ASN A 22 5.81 14.98 -42.75
N LYS A 23 7.13 15.21 -42.90
CA LYS A 23 8.10 14.81 -41.86
C LYS A 23 7.84 15.52 -40.54
N LEU A 24 7.53 16.81 -40.55
CA LEU A 24 7.22 17.58 -39.34
C LEU A 24 5.96 17.08 -38.65
N LYS A 25 4.90 16.75 -39.42
CA LYS A 25 3.66 16.17 -38.88
C LYS A 25 3.91 14.81 -38.23
N ASN A 26 4.72 13.95 -38.83
CA ASN A 26 5.02 12.63 -38.29
C ASN A 26 5.87 12.71 -37.01
N VAL A 27 6.80 13.67 -36.93
CA VAL A 27 7.60 13.92 -35.72
C VAL A 27 6.72 14.48 -34.60
N LEU A 28 5.80 15.41 -34.91
CA LEU A 28 4.83 15.92 -33.93
C LEU A 28 3.89 14.81 -33.43
N LEU A 29 3.41 13.96 -34.34
CA LEU A 29 2.54 12.82 -33.97
C LEU A 29 3.27 11.80 -33.11
N ALA A 30 4.53 11.50 -33.37
CA ALA A 30 5.37 10.62 -32.59
C ALA A 30 5.66 11.21 -31.19
N LEU A 31 5.87 12.52 -31.11
CA LEU A 31 6.13 13.22 -29.84
C LEU A 31 4.89 13.24 -28.93
N THR A 32 3.68 13.36 -29.50
CA THR A 32 2.44 13.30 -28.72
C THR A 32 2.12 11.90 -28.23
N LEU A 33 2.51 10.86 -28.98
CA LEU A 33 2.27 9.47 -28.60
C LEU A 33 3.18 9.01 -27.44
N THR A 34 4.40 9.57 -27.34
CA THR A 34 5.32 9.22 -26.24
C THR A 34 4.96 9.87 -24.91
N VAL A 35 4.24 10.99 -24.90
CA VAL A 35 3.82 11.68 -23.66
C VAL A 35 2.69 10.94 -22.94
N THR A 36 1.90 10.13 -23.65
CA THR A 36 0.77 9.40 -23.05
C THR A 36 1.13 8.11 -22.31
N MET A 37 2.39 7.67 -22.38
CA MET A 37 2.86 6.43 -21.72
C MET A 37 3.59 6.65 -20.38
N PHE A 38 3.69 7.88 -19.88
CA PHE A 38 4.13 8.07 -18.51
C PHE A 38 2.98 7.67 -17.57
N PRO A 39 3.12 6.61 -16.76
CA PRO A 39 2.14 6.34 -15.71
C PRO A 39 2.18 7.54 -14.76
N LEU A 40 1.09 8.30 -14.73
CA LEU A 40 0.89 9.30 -13.68
C LEU A 40 0.98 8.57 -12.35
N PRO A 41 1.82 9.01 -11.40
CA PRO A 41 1.80 8.45 -10.07
C PRO A 41 0.39 8.71 -9.52
N LEU A 42 -0.40 7.64 -9.39
CA LEU A 42 -1.64 7.71 -8.64
C LEU A 42 -1.25 8.14 -7.21
N PRO A 43 -1.92 9.14 -6.63
CA PRO A 43 -1.68 9.47 -5.23
C PRO A 43 -1.94 8.18 -4.43
N ALA A 44 -0.88 7.60 -3.89
CA ALA A 44 -1.00 6.56 -2.89
C ALA A 44 -1.76 7.21 -1.72
N GLY A 45 -2.98 6.72 -1.46
CA GLY A 45 -3.80 7.21 -0.35
C GLY A 45 -2.99 7.26 0.94
N ASP A 46 -3.44 8.02 1.91
CA ASP A 46 -2.75 8.16 3.20
C ASP A 46 -2.47 6.78 3.78
N ALA A 47 -1.18 6.38 3.74
CA ALA A 47 -0.76 5.07 4.24
C ALA A 47 -0.57 5.07 5.78
N ASN A 48 -1.09 6.10 6.46
CA ASN A 48 -1.20 6.16 7.90
C ASN A 48 -2.61 5.74 8.29
N GLU A 49 -2.77 4.45 8.59
CA GLU A 49 -4.04 3.91 9.03
C GLU A 49 -4.18 4.08 10.54
N HIS A 50 -5.28 4.72 10.96
CA HIS A 50 -5.62 4.79 12.38
C HIS A 50 -6.06 3.40 12.87
N VAL A 51 -5.39 2.91 13.91
CA VAL A 51 -5.66 1.61 14.50
C VAL A 51 -5.72 1.72 16.02
N HIS A 52 -6.47 0.81 16.63
CA HIS A 52 -6.46 0.64 18.08
C HIS A 52 -5.57 -0.54 18.44
N TYR A 53 -4.41 -0.28 19.08
CA TYR A 53 -3.56 -1.34 19.60
C TYR A 53 -4.23 -2.00 20.81
N VAL A 54 -4.63 -3.23 20.66
CA VAL A 54 -5.33 -3.99 21.69
C VAL A 54 -4.35 -4.51 22.72
N GLY A 55 -3.19 -4.99 22.28
CA GLY A 55 -2.14 -5.53 23.11
C GLY A 55 -1.14 -6.34 22.32
N GLY A 56 -0.16 -6.90 23.01
CA GLY A 56 0.91 -7.69 22.41
C GLY A 56 1.96 -8.04 23.43
N THR A 57 3.10 -8.52 22.94
CA THR A 57 4.23 -8.92 23.79
C THR A 57 5.23 -7.79 24.04
N ILE A 58 5.02 -6.62 23.43
CA ILE A 58 5.94 -5.48 23.54
C ILE A 58 5.65 -4.72 24.83
N SER A 59 6.54 -4.89 25.82
CA SER A 59 6.37 -4.30 27.14
C SER A 59 6.36 -2.76 27.17
N ALA A 60 7.01 -2.11 26.19
CA ALA A 60 7.01 -0.66 26.06
C ALA A 60 5.69 -0.07 25.56
N LEU A 61 4.78 -0.91 25.01
CA LEU A 61 3.47 -0.50 24.52
C LEU A 61 2.40 -0.83 25.54
N PRO A 62 1.74 0.17 26.15
CA PRO A 62 0.58 -0.08 26.98
C PRO A 62 -0.57 -0.60 26.10
N GLY A 63 -1.26 -1.63 26.53
CA GLY A 63 -2.48 -2.12 25.87
C GLY A 63 -3.56 -1.05 25.80
N LYS A 64 -4.47 -1.17 24.82
CA LYS A 64 -5.59 -0.23 24.61
C LYS A 64 -5.12 1.19 24.23
N THR A 65 -4.17 1.28 23.34
CA THR A 65 -3.59 2.55 22.88
C THR A 65 -3.96 2.82 21.44
N ASP A 66 -4.43 4.02 21.14
CA ASP A 66 -4.64 4.48 19.78
C ASP A 66 -3.32 4.89 19.13
N GLY A 67 -3.21 4.62 17.85
CA GLY A 67 -2.02 4.97 17.09
C GLY A 67 -2.24 4.86 15.59
N TYR A 68 -1.16 5.03 14.88
CA TYR A 68 -1.14 4.98 13.43
C TYR A 68 -0.15 3.93 12.94
N VAL A 69 -0.60 3.11 12.02
CA VAL A 69 0.26 2.22 11.25
C VAL A 69 0.69 2.94 9.98
N ASN A 70 1.97 2.93 9.70
CA ASN A 70 2.53 3.45 8.46
C ASN A 70 3.24 2.33 7.71
N THR A 71 2.73 2.05 6.51
CA THR A 71 3.27 1.02 5.61
C THR A 71 4.02 1.60 4.41
N ARG A 72 4.28 2.92 4.37
CA ARG A 72 5.00 3.58 3.26
C ARG A 72 6.48 3.24 3.21
N GLN A 73 7.09 3.04 4.38
CA GLN A 73 8.51 2.69 4.47
C GLN A 73 8.76 1.38 3.72
N GLU A 74 9.85 1.33 2.94
CA GLU A 74 10.15 0.15 2.12
C GLU A 74 10.64 -1.05 2.94
N GLU A 75 11.35 -0.78 4.05
CA GLU A 75 12.03 -1.80 4.81
C GLU A 75 11.35 -2.15 6.14
N VAL A 76 10.54 -1.23 6.68
CA VAL A 76 9.98 -1.37 8.02
C VAL A 76 8.47 -1.11 8.07
N PHE A 77 7.79 -1.94 8.81
CA PHE A 77 6.46 -1.67 9.34
C PHE A 77 6.58 -0.75 10.55
N LEU A 78 5.85 0.35 10.56
CA LEU A 78 5.94 1.36 11.59
C LEU A 78 4.59 1.48 12.32
N PHE A 79 4.62 1.40 13.64
CA PHE A 79 3.48 1.73 14.49
C PHE A 79 3.84 2.88 15.44
N GLN A 80 3.07 3.94 15.42
CA GLN A 80 3.29 5.16 16.17
C GLN A 80 2.14 5.47 17.11
N THR A 81 2.45 5.74 18.36
CA THR A 81 1.55 6.26 19.38
C THR A 81 2.04 7.63 19.85
N LYS A 82 1.34 8.25 20.81
CA LYS A 82 1.77 9.55 21.39
C LYS A 82 3.13 9.52 22.09
N GLY A 83 3.62 8.36 22.51
CA GLY A 83 4.86 8.29 23.30
C GLY A 83 5.84 7.22 22.82
N VAL A 84 5.41 6.31 21.96
CA VAL A 84 6.22 5.17 21.52
C VAL A 84 6.09 4.98 20.03
N THR A 85 7.21 4.74 19.37
CA THR A 85 7.28 4.31 17.99
C THR A 85 7.91 2.93 17.95
N VAL A 86 7.23 1.97 17.35
CA VAL A 86 7.72 0.61 17.10
C VAL A 86 8.02 0.46 15.63
N GLN A 87 9.22 -0.01 15.31
CA GLN A 87 9.66 -0.33 13.96
C GLN A 87 9.94 -1.83 13.88
N VAL A 88 9.35 -2.48 12.90
CA VAL A 88 9.54 -3.90 12.64
C VAL A 88 10.01 -4.08 11.20
N PRO A 89 11.22 -4.57 10.95
CA PRO A 89 11.65 -4.92 9.60
C PRO A 89 10.68 -5.91 8.96
N TYR A 90 10.31 -5.71 7.70
CA TYR A 90 9.35 -6.60 7.04
C TYR A 90 9.85 -8.03 6.92
N ASP A 91 11.15 -8.24 6.77
CA ASP A 91 11.79 -9.57 6.72
C ASP A 91 11.71 -10.33 8.05
N LYS A 92 11.50 -9.61 9.16
CA LYS A 92 11.32 -10.20 10.50
C LYS A 92 9.86 -10.59 10.78
N ILE A 93 8.91 -10.10 9.99
CA ILE A 93 7.50 -10.49 10.12
C ILE A 93 7.35 -11.94 9.67
N ASN A 94 6.83 -12.77 10.55
CA ASN A 94 6.67 -14.20 10.32
C ASN A 94 5.21 -14.67 10.41
N VAL A 95 4.32 -13.85 10.97
CA VAL A 95 2.89 -14.14 11.06
C VAL A 95 2.07 -12.90 10.70
N LEU A 96 1.09 -13.10 9.82
CA LEU A 96 0.01 -12.15 9.55
C LEU A 96 -1.31 -12.91 9.70
N GLU A 97 -2.11 -12.54 10.68
CA GLU A 97 -3.41 -13.17 10.94
C GLU A 97 -4.51 -12.11 10.94
N TYR A 98 -5.62 -12.39 10.25
CA TYR A 98 -6.76 -11.50 10.21
C TYR A 98 -8.06 -12.25 10.48
N GLY A 99 -8.89 -11.69 11.37
CA GLY A 99 -10.17 -12.31 11.72
C GLY A 99 -10.97 -11.53 12.76
N GLN A 100 -12.11 -12.11 13.16
CA GLN A 100 -12.98 -11.54 14.19
C GLN A 100 -12.58 -11.94 15.61
N ARG A 101 -11.53 -12.71 15.76
CA ARG A 101 -11.00 -13.20 17.04
C ARG A 101 -9.48 -13.08 17.05
N VAL A 102 -8.91 -13.05 18.23
CA VAL A 102 -7.47 -13.20 18.39
C VAL A 102 -7.15 -14.67 18.54
N SER A 103 -6.14 -15.17 17.85
CA SER A 103 -5.72 -16.56 17.94
C SER A 103 -5.29 -16.94 19.36
N ARG A 104 -5.67 -18.14 19.81
CA ARG A 104 -5.35 -18.64 21.15
C ARG A 104 -3.85 -18.63 21.45
N ARG A 105 -3.00 -18.91 20.46
CA ARG A 105 -1.54 -18.93 20.63
C ARG A 105 -0.96 -17.58 21.08
N TYR A 106 -1.68 -16.48 20.80
CA TYR A 106 -1.27 -15.13 21.23
C TYR A 106 -1.99 -14.66 22.48
N VAL A 107 -3.17 -15.21 22.77
CA VAL A 107 -3.96 -14.85 23.98
C VAL A 107 -3.18 -15.19 25.24
N GLU A 108 -2.47 -16.31 25.27
CA GLU A 108 -1.68 -16.75 26.43
C GLU A 108 -0.41 -15.90 26.64
N ALA A 109 0.19 -15.39 25.53
CA ALA A 109 1.37 -14.56 25.58
C ALA A 109 1.09 -13.08 25.84
N ILE A 110 -0.18 -12.68 25.75
CA ILE A 110 -0.61 -11.30 25.86
C ILE A 110 -1.35 -11.13 27.17
N LEU A 111 -0.90 -10.17 27.99
CA LEU A 111 -1.58 -9.77 29.23
C LEU A 111 -2.93 -9.11 28.91
N PHE A 112 -3.85 -9.86 28.31
CA PHE A 112 -5.20 -9.39 28.07
C PHE A 112 -6.09 -9.54 29.29
N SER A 113 -6.83 -8.50 29.54
CA SER A 113 -8.05 -8.65 30.33
C SER A 113 -9.05 -9.51 29.53
N PRO A 114 -9.57 -10.61 30.09
CA PRO A 114 -10.52 -11.50 29.43
C PRO A 114 -11.81 -10.81 28.96
N VAL A 115 -12.05 -9.58 29.37
CA VAL A 115 -13.18 -8.72 28.96
C VAL A 115 -13.25 -8.48 27.44
N PHE A 116 -12.12 -8.56 26.72
CA PHE A 116 -12.10 -8.35 25.26
C PHE A 116 -12.71 -9.48 24.46
N LEU A 117 -12.70 -10.69 24.99
CA LEU A 117 -13.28 -11.86 24.34
C LEU A 117 -14.82 -11.85 24.40
N LEU A 118 -15.42 -10.96 25.19
CA LEU A 118 -16.86 -10.89 25.43
C LEU A 118 -17.58 -9.77 24.67
N SER A 119 -16.88 -9.05 23.79
CA SER A 119 -17.52 -8.00 22.99
C SER A 119 -18.57 -8.59 22.06
N LYS A 120 -19.82 -8.15 22.20
CA LYS A 120 -20.95 -8.52 21.30
C LYS A 120 -20.83 -7.88 19.92
N THR A 121 -19.93 -6.91 19.73
CA THR A 121 -19.71 -6.23 18.44
C THR A 121 -18.69 -7.01 17.63
N LYS A 122 -19.00 -7.27 16.36
CA LYS A 122 -18.06 -7.91 15.44
C LYS A 122 -16.91 -6.94 15.14
N LYS A 123 -15.80 -7.13 15.82
CA LYS A 123 -14.56 -6.38 15.63
C LYS A 123 -13.63 -7.16 14.71
N HIS A 124 -12.77 -6.45 14.01
CA HIS A 124 -11.77 -7.06 13.15
C HIS A 124 -10.39 -6.85 13.77
N TYR A 125 -9.62 -7.91 13.84
CA TYR A 125 -8.29 -7.90 14.43
C TYR A 125 -7.24 -8.29 13.40
N LEU A 126 -6.15 -7.54 13.36
CA LEU A 126 -4.94 -7.87 12.65
C LEU A 126 -3.86 -8.20 13.68
N THR A 127 -3.30 -9.40 13.60
CA THR A 127 -2.13 -9.82 14.37
C THR A 127 -0.91 -9.78 13.47
N VAL A 128 0.11 -9.04 13.90
CA VAL A 128 1.43 -8.99 13.27
C VAL A 128 2.42 -9.65 14.23
N GLY A 129 2.86 -10.85 13.87
CA GLY A 129 3.90 -11.59 14.61
C GLY A 129 5.25 -11.40 13.93
N PHE A 130 6.30 -11.27 14.72
CA PHE A 130 7.66 -11.04 14.23
C PHE A 130 8.71 -11.55 15.21
N THR A 131 9.93 -11.73 14.73
CA THR A 131 11.08 -12.08 15.55
C THR A 131 11.88 -10.82 15.87
N ASP A 132 12.13 -10.54 17.14
CA ASP A 132 12.97 -9.41 17.54
C ASP A 132 14.47 -9.68 17.32
N ASP A 133 15.31 -8.66 17.54
CA ASP A 133 16.76 -8.77 17.36
C ASP A 133 17.44 -9.78 18.31
N GLN A 134 16.74 -10.21 19.34
CA GLN A 134 17.19 -11.22 20.29
C GLN A 134 16.69 -12.63 19.92
N GLY A 135 16.02 -12.77 18.77
CA GLY A 135 15.46 -14.04 18.31
C GLY A 135 14.16 -14.45 19.02
N ARG A 136 13.55 -13.57 19.82
CA ARG A 136 12.31 -13.87 20.53
C ARG A 136 11.08 -13.59 19.65
N GLN A 137 10.10 -14.46 19.73
CA GLN A 137 8.83 -14.24 19.06
C GLN A 137 8.04 -13.13 19.76
N GLN A 138 7.69 -12.11 18.98
CA GLN A 138 6.89 -10.97 19.41
C GLN A 138 5.59 -10.91 18.61
N ALA A 139 4.59 -10.22 19.15
CA ALA A 139 3.35 -9.96 18.44
C ALA A 139 2.73 -8.62 18.84
N MET A 140 2.08 -7.98 17.88
CA MET A 140 1.20 -6.83 18.06
C MET A 140 -0.18 -7.17 17.51
N ILE A 141 -1.22 -6.79 18.24
CA ILE A 141 -2.60 -7.02 17.83
C ILE A 141 -3.32 -5.68 17.76
N PHE A 142 -3.92 -5.45 16.61
CA PHE A 142 -4.64 -4.24 16.29
C PHE A 142 -6.12 -4.54 16.04
N GLU A 143 -6.99 -3.70 16.58
CA GLU A 143 -8.36 -3.58 16.09
C GLU A 143 -8.32 -2.61 14.91
N VAL A 144 -8.87 -3.04 13.77
CA VAL A 144 -8.77 -2.34 12.49
C VAL A 144 -10.15 -2.11 11.87
N GLY A 145 -10.29 -1.01 11.14
CA GLY A 145 -11.49 -0.73 10.38
C GLY A 145 -11.66 -1.72 9.21
N LYS A 146 -12.89 -2.18 8.97
CA LYS A 146 -13.18 -3.13 7.89
C LYS A 146 -12.82 -2.58 6.51
N ASN A 147 -12.96 -1.28 6.31
CA ASN A 147 -12.75 -0.65 5.00
C ASN A 147 -11.27 -0.44 4.70
N ASP A 148 -10.46 -0.19 5.73
CA ASP A 148 -9.07 0.25 5.61
C ASP A 148 -8.11 -0.95 5.64
N VAL A 149 -8.51 -2.03 6.29
CA VAL A 149 -7.66 -3.20 6.52
C VAL A 149 -7.18 -3.88 5.23
N ARG A 150 -8.00 -3.86 4.16
CA ARG A 150 -7.66 -4.56 2.92
C ARG A 150 -6.37 -4.03 2.28
N ALA A 151 -6.26 -2.71 2.16
CA ALA A 151 -5.07 -2.08 1.61
C ALA A 151 -3.84 -2.42 2.46
N MET A 152 -3.98 -2.35 3.78
CA MET A 152 -2.93 -2.70 4.74
C MET A 152 -2.49 -4.16 4.59
N LEU A 153 -3.42 -5.12 4.51
CA LEU A 153 -3.11 -6.54 4.35
C LEU A 153 -2.32 -6.81 3.06
N VAL A 154 -2.74 -6.21 1.93
CA VAL A 154 -2.04 -6.36 0.64
C VAL A 154 -0.60 -5.84 0.73
N VAL A 155 -0.39 -4.68 1.34
CA VAL A 155 0.94 -4.10 1.50
C VAL A 155 1.81 -4.96 2.42
N LEU A 156 1.25 -5.43 3.54
CA LEU A 156 1.95 -6.30 4.48
C LEU A 156 2.35 -7.63 3.83
N GLU A 157 1.45 -8.27 3.07
CA GLU A 157 1.79 -9.48 2.31
C GLU A 157 2.92 -9.24 1.31
N ALA A 158 2.81 -8.14 0.53
CA ALA A 158 3.77 -7.84 -0.52
C ALA A 158 5.17 -7.55 0.04
N LYS A 159 5.27 -6.77 1.13
CA LYS A 159 6.54 -6.34 1.71
C LYS A 159 7.19 -7.40 2.61
N SER A 160 6.39 -8.15 3.36
CA SER A 160 6.92 -9.20 4.24
C SER A 160 7.15 -10.54 3.53
N GLY A 161 6.53 -10.75 2.38
CA GLY A 161 6.48 -12.05 1.69
C GLY A 161 5.65 -13.11 2.43
N ARG A 162 4.92 -12.73 3.49
CA ARG A 162 4.08 -13.63 4.27
C ARG A 162 2.64 -13.55 3.83
N LYS A 163 1.98 -14.72 3.74
CA LYS A 163 0.55 -14.78 3.44
C LYS A 163 -0.28 -14.48 4.68
N VAL A 164 -1.37 -13.75 4.50
CA VAL A 164 -2.34 -13.54 5.57
C VAL A 164 -3.12 -14.82 5.83
N GLU A 165 -3.10 -15.27 7.09
CA GLU A 165 -3.93 -16.36 7.60
C GLU A 165 -5.30 -15.78 7.98
N TYR A 166 -6.34 -16.20 7.25
CA TYR A 166 -7.72 -15.80 7.55
C TYR A 166 -8.37 -16.82 8.47
N GLN A 167 -8.90 -16.38 9.59
CA GLN A 167 -9.46 -17.26 10.62
C GLN A 167 -10.77 -17.94 10.20
N ASP A 168 -11.53 -17.31 9.31
CA ASP A 168 -12.79 -17.82 8.79
C ASP A 168 -13.11 -17.23 7.39
N ASP A 169 -14.18 -17.71 6.76
CA ASP A 169 -14.60 -17.23 5.46
C ASP A 169 -15.11 -15.78 5.46
N ASP A 170 -15.66 -15.31 6.59
CA ASP A 170 -16.07 -13.91 6.75
C ASP A 170 -14.84 -12.99 6.80
N ALA A 171 -13.80 -13.39 7.51
CA ALA A 171 -12.51 -12.69 7.53
C ALA A 171 -11.89 -12.67 6.12
N ARG A 172 -11.94 -13.79 5.40
CA ARG A 172 -11.43 -13.89 4.03
C ARG A 172 -12.16 -12.93 3.08
N ARG A 173 -13.49 -12.89 3.11
CA ARG A 173 -14.29 -11.95 2.31
C ARG A 173 -14.01 -10.50 2.70
N GLY A 174 -13.88 -10.21 3.98
CA GLY A 174 -13.54 -8.87 4.48
C GLY A 174 -12.15 -8.40 4.03
N GLY A 175 -11.17 -9.28 4.09
CA GLY A 175 -9.77 -8.97 3.78
C GLY A 175 -9.43 -8.96 2.29
N LYS A 176 -10.02 -9.88 1.49
CA LYS A 176 -9.72 -10.00 0.04
C LYS A 176 -10.70 -9.25 -0.87
N GLY A 177 -11.89 -8.96 -0.39
CA GLY A 177 -13.00 -8.49 -1.23
C GLY A 177 -13.77 -9.64 -1.86
N SER A 178 -14.99 -9.39 -2.22
CA SER A 178 -15.84 -10.22 -3.06
C SER A 178 -15.48 -10.00 -4.51
#